data_d1e8ac99bf30e95e86f6ecc47ad2a51d
#
_entry.id   d1e8ac99bf30e95e86f6ecc47ad2a51d
#
_cell.length_a   1.000
_cell.length_b   1.000
_cell.length_c   1.000
_cell.angle_alpha   90.00
_cell.angle_beta   90.00
_cell.angle_gamma   90.00
#
_symmetry.space_group_name_H-M   'P 1'
#
loop_
_entity.id
_entity.type
_entity.pdbx_description
1 polymer ?
#
loop_
_entity_poly.entity_id
_entity_poly.type
_entity_poly.pdbx_seq_one_letter_code
_entity_poly.pdbx_strand_id
1 'polypeptide(L)' 'MTQADDRLLETLEDSGLVLSPRILAVNTDYSRHYVSERLARLLEAGLVSKEDEGLYQITTKGQAYLSGEVDSSSLE' A
#
# COMPACT_ATOMS: atom_id res chain seq x y z
N MET A 1 9.71 -5.42 -4.99
CA MET A 1 8.52 -4.52 -4.97
C MET A 1 8.47 -3.72 -6.25
N THR A 2 7.27 -3.41 -6.73
CA THR A 2 7.12 -2.63 -7.95
C THR A 2 7.00 -1.15 -7.63
N GLN A 3 7.16 -0.31 -8.65
CA GLN A 3 6.96 1.13 -8.49
C GLN A 3 5.53 1.43 -8.03
N ALA A 4 4.56 0.65 -8.49
CA ALA A 4 3.17 0.82 -8.08
C ALA A 4 3.01 0.59 -6.58
N ASP A 5 3.71 -0.40 -6.02
CA ASP A 5 3.65 -0.66 -4.59
C ASP A 5 4.16 0.54 -3.79
N ASP A 6 5.26 1.13 -4.23
CA ASP A 6 5.81 2.32 -3.57
C ASP A 6 4.83 3.48 -3.63
N ARG A 7 4.20 3.69 -4.79
CA ARG A 7 3.22 4.76 -4.95
C ARG A 7 2.01 4.57 -4.06
N LEU A 8 1.52 3.34 -3.94
CA LEU A 8 0.38 3.04 -3.09
C LEU A 8 0.72 3.29 -1.62
N LEU A 9 1.89 2.85 -1.17
CA LEU A 9 2.31 3.06 0.20
C LEU A 9 2.52 4.54 0.50
N GLU A 10 3.13 5.28 -0.41
CA GLU A 10 3.32 6.73 -0.24
C GLU A 10 1.99 7.46 -0.13
N THR A 11 1.02 7.08 -0.96
CA THR A 11 -0.30 7.71 -0.94
C THR A 11 -1.00 7.44 0.39
N LEU A 12 -0.91 6.21 0.90
CA LEU A 12 -1.50 5.88 2.19
C LEU A 12 -0.82 6.65 3.33
N GLU A 13 0.49 6.76 3.29
CA GLU A 13 1.22 7.49 4.33
C GLU A 13 0.90 8.98 4.27
N ASP A 14 0.91 9.58 3.10
CA ASP A 14 0.64 11.01 2.95
C ASP A 14 -0.75 11.39 3.40
N SER A 15 -1.74 10.53 3.14
CA SER A 15 -3.11 10.82 3.53
C SER A 15 -3.31 10.72 5.05
N GLY A 16 -2.53 9.86 5.71
CA GLY A 16 -2.72 9.56 7.11
C GLY A 16 -4.07 8.93 7.43
N LEU A 17 -4.77 8.46 6.42
CA LEU A 17 -6.12 7.95 6.54
C LEU A 17 -6.23 6.55 5.96
N VAL A 18 -7.36 5.92 6.25
CA VAL A 18 -7.72 4.64 5.67
C VAL A 18 -8.35 4.90 4.31
N LEU A 19 -7.82 4.29 3.25
CA LEU A 19 -8.29 4.53 1.89
C LEU A 19 -8.80 3.24 1.24
N SER A 20 -9.77 3.39 0.35
CA SER A 20 -10.27 2.27 -0.46
C SER A 20 -9.44 2.11 -1.72
N PRO A 21 -9.47 0.93 -2.36
CA PRO A 21 -8.79 0.75 -3.65
C PRO A 21 -9.25 1.74 -4.70
N ARG A 22 -10.52 2.12 -4.67
CA ARG A 22 -11.08 3.09 -5.60
C ARG A 22 -10.39 4.44 -5.48
N ILE A 23 -10.23 4.92 -4.25
CA ILE A 23 -9.58 6.20 -3.98
C ILE A 23 -8.11 6.13 -4.36
N LEU A 24 -7.44 5.03 -4.04
CA LEU A 24 -6.05 4.85 -4.41
C LEU A 24 -5.86 4.83 -5.92
N ALA A 25 -6.78 4.21 -6.65
CA ALA A 25 -6.72 4.17 -8.11
C ALA A 25 -6.83 5.58 -8.69
N VAL A 26 -7.75 6.40 -8.17
CA VAL A 26 -7.92 7.77 -8.64
C VAL A 26 -6.64 8.59 -8.38
N ASN A 27 -6.04 8.43 -7.22
CA ASN A 27 -4.87 9.22 -6.83
C ASN A 27 -3.57 8.78 -7.50
N THR A 28 -3.50 7.54 -7.97
CA THR A 28 -2.26 6.99 -8.54
C THR A 28 -2.34 6.76 -10.04
N ASP A 29 -3.50 6.97 -10.66
CA ASP A 29 -3.75 6.72 -12.09
C ASP A 29 -3.62 5.26 -12.51
N TYR A 30 -3.61 4.34 -11.55
CA TYR A 30 -3.67 2.91 -11.84
C TYR A 30 -5.12 2.45 -11.89
N SER A 31 -5.39 1.33 -12.57
CA SER A 31 -6.74 0.79 -12.58
C SER A 31 -7.10 0.26 -11.20
N ARG A 32 -8.40 0.28 -10.88
CA ARG A 32 -8.89 -0.25 -9.61
C ARG A 32 -8.54 -1.72 -9.43
N HIS A 33 -8.63 -2.50 -10.52
CA HIS A 33 -8.30 -3.92 -10.49
C HIS A 33 -6.83 -4.12 -10.14
N TYR A 34 -5.95 -3.36 -10.79
CA TYR A 34 -4.52 -3.45 -10.54
C TYR A 34 -4.17 -3.04 -9.11
N VAL A 35 -4.78 -1.94 -8.63
CA VAL A 35 -4.57 -1.49 -7.26
C VAL A 35 -4.98 -2.57 -6.25
N SER A 36 -6.15 -3.17 -6.46
CA SER A 36 -6.63 -4.24 -5.58
C SER A 36 -5.67 -5.43 -5.56
N GLU A 37 -5.15 -5.80 -6.71
CA GLU A 37 -4.21 -6.90 -6.83
C GLU A 37 -2.91 -6.59 -6.09
N ARG A 38 -2.38 -5.39 -6.24
CA ARG A 38 -1.14 -5.01 -5.55
C ARG A 38 -1.36 -4.87 -4.05
N LEU A 39 -2.52 -4.35 -3.64
CA LEU A 39 -2.84 -4.25 -2.20
C LEU A 39 -2.88 -5.63 -1.55
N ALA A 40 -3.37 -6.64 -2.25
CA ALA A 40 -3.36 -8.01 -1.72
C ALA A 40 -1.93 -8.48 -1.44
N ARG A 41 -1.00 -8.15 -2.33
CA ARG A 41 0.41 -8.49 -2.13
C ARG A 41 1.02 -7.73 -0.96
N LEU A 42 0.71 -6.44 -0.84
CA LEU A 42 1.20 -5.62 0.26
C LEU A 42 0.64 -6.12 1.60
N LEU A 43 -0.61 -6.58 1.60
CA LEU A 43 -1.23 -7.14 2.79
C LEU A 43 -0.51 -8.41 3.24
N GLU A 44 -0.18 -9.28 2.30
CA GLU A 44 0.58 -10.50 2.59
C GLU A 44 1.96 -10.19 3.17
N ALA A 45 2.58 -9.13 2.69
CA ALA A 45 3.90 -8.71 3.18
C ALA A 45 3.83 -7.97 4.51
N GLY A 46 2.63 -7.62 4.97
CA GLY A 46 2.45 -6.91 6.23
C GLY A 46 2.72 -5.42 6.15
N LEU A 47 2.79 -4.86 4.92
CA LEU A 47 3.05 -3.44 4.73
C LEU A 47 1.79 -2.58 4.83
N VAL A 48 0.63 -3.19 4.64
CA VAL A 48 -0.67 -2.53 4.83
C VAL A 48 -1.54 -3.45 5.67
N SER A 49 -2.56 -2.89 6.31
CA SER A 49 -3.60 -3.66 6.99
C SER A 49 -4.94 -3.33 6.35
N LYS A 50 -5.83 -4.31 6.38
CA LYS A 50 -7.16 -4.17 5.80
C LYS A 50 -8.17 -3.99 6.92
N GLU A 51 -8.90 -2.90 6.85
CA GLU A 51 -10.00 -2.64 7.77
C GLU A 51 -11.29 -3.23 7.20
N ASP A 52 -12.33 -3.28 8.02
CA ASP A 52 -13.64 -3.68 7.56
C ASP A 52 -14.06 -2.79 6.40
N GLU A 53 -14.95 -3.30 5.54
CA GLU A 53 -15.46 -2.56 4.37
C GLU A 53 -14.42 -2.35 3.26
N GLY A 54 -13.31 -3.07 3.30
CA GLY A 54 -12.34 -3.02 2.22
C GLY A 54 -11.47 -1.78 2.20
N LEU A 55 -11.30 -1.13 3.34
CA LEU A 55 -10.40 0.01 3.47
C LEU A 55 -9.00 -0.47 3.88
N TYR A 56 -7.99 0.23 3.43
CA TYR A 56 -6.60 -0.12 3.72
C TYR A 56 -5.86 1.03 4.36
N GLN A 57 -4.91 0.72 5.24
CA GLN A 57 -4.03 1.72 5.83
C GLN A 57 -2.60 1.16 5.86
N ILE A 58 -1.62 2.07 5.89
CA ILE A 58 -0.22 1.67 6.00
C ILE A 58 0.07 1.20 7.42
N THR A 59 0.94 0.19 7.55
CA THR A 59 1.38 -0.31 8.85
C THR A 59 2.71 0.32 9.23
N THR A 60 3.14 0.11 10.48
CA THR A 60 4.47 0.54 10.93
C THR A 60 5.56 -0.05 10.03
N LYS A 61 5.39 -1.31 9.63
CA LYS A 61 6.33 -1.96 8.73
C LYS A 61 6.35 -1.28 7.36
N GLY A 62 5.17 -0.88 6.86
CA GLY A 62 5.08 -0.15 5.59
C GLY A 62 5.76 1.21 5.67
N GLN A 63 5.61 1.91 6.78
CA GLN A 63 6.27 3.19 6.99
C GLN A 63 7.80 3.01 7.05
N ALA A 64 8.27 1.98 7.72
CA ALA A 64 9.69 1.67 7.80
C ALA A 64 10.26 1.34 6.42
N TYR A 65 9.51 0.64 5.60
CA TYR A 65 9.93 0.34 4.24
C TYR A 65 10.12 1.63 3.43
N LEU A 66 9.18 2.57 3.53
CA LEU A 66 9.27 3.83 2.80
C LEU A 66 10.44 4.70 3.26
N SER A 67 10.78 4.63 4.54
CA SER A 67 11.91 5.38 5.08
C SER A 67 13.26 4.70 4.84
N GLY A 68 13.26 3.52 4.21
CA GLY A 68 14.49 2.80 3.91
C GLY A 68 15.01 1.92 5.02
N GLU A 69 14.25 1.74 6.08
CA GLU A 69 14.65 0.89 7.21
C GLU A 69 14.48 -0.60 6.93
N VAL A 70 13.66 -0.94 5.94
CA VAL A 70 13.41 -2.32 5.56
C VAL A 70 13.85 -2.52 4.12
N ASP A 71 14.73 -3.49 3.90
CA ASP A 71 15.18 -3.83 2.55
C ASP A 71 14.06 -4.60 1.83
N SER A 72 13.71 -4.16 0.63
CA SER A 72 12.65 -4.81 -0.15
C SER A 72 12.98 -6.26 -0.46
N SER A 73 14.25 -6.61 -0.58
CA SER A 73 14.64 -8.00 -0.86
C SER A 73 14.33 -8.94 0.30
N SER A 74 14.19 -8.43 1.51
CA SER A 74 13.83 -9.24 2.67
C SER A 74 12.32 -9.49 2.77
N LEU A 75 11.52 -8.80 1.96
CA LEU A 75 10.08 -8.93 1.97
C LEU A 75 9.56 -9.90 0.91
N GLU A 76 10.39 -10.25 -0.02
CA GLU A 76 10.06 -11.17 -1.11
C GLU A 76 10.87 -12.44 -1.01
#